data_548b1bd047e5133dbfebeeeb081aeb43
#
_entry.id   548b1bd047e5133dbfebeeeb081aeb43
#
_cell.length_a   1.000
_cell.length_b   1.000
_cell.length_c   1.000
_cell.angle_alpha   90.00
_cell.angle_beta   90.00
_cell.angle_gamma   90.00
#
_symmetry.space_group_name_H-M   'P 1'
#
loop_
_entity.id
_entity.type
_entity.pdbx_description
1 polymer ?
#
loop_
_entity_poly.entity_id
_entity_poly.type
_entity_poly.pdbx_seq_one_letter_code
_entity_poly.pdbx_strand_id
1 'polypeptide(L)'
;MNSNIDINAARKFQQNKLKKQQEELEKRFEQATKDFNAICEMIIRDFQPEKIYQWGSLLDRSKFSAISDIDIAVVGIKDARKYFHLLKKAQDLTDFPVDIIQLEKIHPLHREMILKKGIEIYRK
;
A
#
# COMPACT_ATOMS: atom_id res chain seq x y z
N MET A 1 41.82 20.65 25.86
CA MET A 1 40.96 21.32 24.91
C MET A 1 39.53 20.85 25.11
N ASN A 2 38.66 21.80 25.25
CA ASN A 2 37.25 21.45 25.41
C ASN A 2 36.67 21.14 24.06
N SER A 3 36.04 20.01 23.98
CA SER A 3 35.18 19.68 22.84
C SER A 3 33.97 20.61 22.91
N ASN A 4 33.69 21.31 21.82
CA ASN A 4 32.46 22.10 21.68
C ASN A 4 31.25 21.24 21.34
N ILE A 5 31.42 19.91 21.37
CA ILE A 5 30.33 18.97 21.08
C ILE A 5 29.51 18.77 22.35
N ASP A 6 28.28 19.21 22.30
CA ASP A 6 27.30 18.92 23.35
C ASP A 6 26.59 17.60 22.96
N ILE A 7 26.96 16.53 23.66
CA ILE A 7 26.43 15.19 23.41
C ILE A 7 24.91 15.15 23.66
N ASN A 8 24.44 15.88 24.68
CA ASN A 8 23.01 15.92 24.99
C ASN A 8 22.22 16.64 23.90
N ALA A 9 22.76 17.76 23.39
CA ALA A 9 22.14 18.46 22.27
C ALA A 9 22.15 17.65 21.02
N ALA A 10 23.23 16.91 20.73
CA ALA A 10 23.33 16.02 19.57
C ALA A 10 22.31 14.87 19.65
N ARG A 11 22.16 14.25 20.83
CA ARG A 11 21.16 13.20 21.08
C ARG A 11 19.75 13.73 20.89
N LYS A 12 19.46 14.90 21.44
CA LYS A 12 18.15 15.55 21.31
C LYS A 12 17.83 15.85 19.86
N PHE A 13 18.81 16.35 19.11
CA PHE A 13 18.66 16.62 17.68
C PHE A 13 18.32 15.35 16.92
N GLN A 14 19.04 14.23 17.17
CA GLN A 14 18.77 12.96 16.53
C GLN A 14 17.40 12.39 16.91
N GLN A 15 17.04 12.47 18.19
CA GLN A 15 15.72 12.02 18.66
C GLN A 15 14.59 12.79 18.00
N ASN A 16 14.75 14.10 17.86
CA ASN A 16 13.77 14.96 17.20
C ASN A 16 13.66 14.62 15.72
N LYS A 17 14.78 14.34 15.05
CA LYS A 17 14.82 13.95 13.65
C LYS A 17 14.12 12.62 13.44
N LEU A 18 14.38 11.62 14.27
CA LEU A 18 13.73 10.31 14.20
C LEU A 18 12.24 10.41 14.44
N LYS A 19 11.84 11.20 15.44
CA LYS A 19 10.43 11.44 15.74
C LYS A 19 9.70 12.06 14.55
N LYS A 20 10.32 13.05 13.91
CA LYS A 20 9.76 13.72 12.74
C LYS A 20 9.62 12.75 11.57
N GLN A 21 10.62 11.88 11.34
CA GLN A 21 10.57 10.86 10.32
C GLN A 21 9.45 9.85 10.58
N GLN A 22 9.25 9.45 11.83
CA GLN A 22 8.14 8.58 12.22
C GLN A 22 6.79 9.24 11.98
N GLU A 23 6.64 10.50 12.33
CA GLU A 23 5.39 11.25 12.12
C GLU A 23 5.08 11.37 10.63
N GLU A 24 6.09 11.64 9.80
CA GLU A 24 5.93 11.70 8.35
C GLU A 24 5.52 10.35 7.76
N LEU A 25 6.14 9.26 8.23
CA LEU A 25 5.82 7.92 7.79
C LEU A 25 4.40 7.52 8.19
N GLU A 26 3.97 7.90 9.38
CA GLU A 26 2.62 7.63 9.85
C GLU A 26 1.57 8.38 9.03
N LYS A 27 1.82 9.64 8.71
CA LYS A 27 0.95 10.43 7.82
C LYS A 27 0.88 9.79 6.44
N ARG A 28 2.00 9.32 5.93
CA ARG A 28 2.08 8.65 4.65
C ARG A 28 1.27 7.34 4.66
N PHE A 29 1.37 6.57 5.73
CA PHE A 29 0.57 5.35 5.92
C PHE A 29 -0.92 5.66 5.94
N GLU A 30 -1.34 6.69 6.66
CA GLU A 30 -2.75 7.10 6.71
C GLU A 30 -3.26 7.53 5.35
N GLN A 31 -2.46 8.29 4.60
CA GLN A 31 -2.83 8.70 3.25
C GLN A 31 -2.94 7.50 2.31
N ALA A 32 -2.00 6.57 2.37
CA ALA A 32 -2.03 5.36 1.57
C ALA A 32 -3.28 4.52 1.88
N THR A 33 -3.67 4.45 3.15
CA THR A 33 -4.89 3.75 3.57
C THR A 33 -6.15 4.41 3.00
N LYS A 34 -6.23 5.72 3.01
CA LYS A 34 -7.34 6.46 2.41
C LYS A 34 -7.40 6.22 0.90
N ASP A 35 -6.26 6.30 0.24
CA ASP A 35 -6.17 6.08 -1.21
C ASP A 35 -6.54 4.64 -1.56
N PHE A 36 -6.07 3.66 -0.77
CA PHE A 36 -6.45 2.26 -0.91
C PHE A 36 -7.97 2.09 -0.86
N ASN A 37 -8.62 2.68 0.13
CA ASN A 37 -10.07 2.58 0.27
C ASN A 37 -10.80 3.23 -0.91
N ALA A 38 -10.35 4.38 -1.38
CA ALA A 38 -10.92 5.06 -2.53
C ALA A 38 -10.78 4.21 -3.81
N ILE A 39 -9.62 3.59 -4.00
CA ILE A 39 -9.36 2.70 -5.14
C ILE A 39 -10.29 1.49 -5.08
N CYS A 40 -10.43 0.86 -3.92
CA CYS A 40 -11.31 -0.31 -3.78
C CYS A 40 -12.78 0.05 -4.05
N GLU A 41 -13.24 1.18 -3.56
CA GLU A 41 -14.60 1.65 -3.83
C GLU A 41 -14.82 1.86 -5.34
N MET A 42 -13.85 2.45 -6.02
CA MET A 42 -13.90 2.63 -7.47
C MET A 42 -13.95 1.29 -8.19
N ILE A 43 -13.11 0.33 -7.80
CA ILE A 43 -13.08 -1.00 -8.42
C ILE A 43 -14.43 -1.69 -8.28
N ILE A 44 -15.00 -1.67 -7.08
CA ILE A 44 -16.30 -2.30 -6.81
C ILE A 44 -17.40 -1.66 -7.66
N ARG A 45 -17.46 -0.34 -7.67
CA ARG A 45 -18.51 0.41 -8.37
C ARG A 45 -18.42 0.27 -9.89
N ASP A 46 -17.20 0.42 -10.44
CA ASP A 46 -17.04 0.56 -11.89
C ASP A 46 -16.67 -0.72 -12.61
N PHE A 47 -16.12 -1.72 -11.91
CA PHE A 47 -15.61 -2.95 -12.51
C PHE A 47 -16.26 -4.23 -11.98
N GLN A 48 -16.92 -4.16 -10.85
CA GLN A 48 -17.69 -5.29 -10.28
C GLN A 48 -16.89 -6.59 -10.18
N PRO A 49 -15.77 -6.62 -9.44
CA PRO A 49 -14.98 -7.83 -9.27
C PRO A 49 -15.74 -8.87 -8.44
N GLU A 50 -15.30 -10.12 -8.49
CA GLU A 50 -15.80 -11.16 -7.61
C GLU A 50 -15.25 -11.02 -6.19
N LYS A 51 -13.95 -10.70 -6.08
CA LYS A 51 -13.27 -10.52 -4.80
C LYS A 51 -12.15 -9.49 -4.94
N ILE A 52 -11.81 -8.86 -3.82
CA ILE A 52 -10.63 -8.01 -3.69
C ILE A 52 -9.87 -8.44 -2.44
N TYR A 53 -8.55 -8.61 -2.58
CA TYR A 53 -7.64 -8.88 -1.47
C TYR A 53 -6.68 -7.72 -1.29
N GLN A 54 -6.40 -7.38 -0.05
CA GLN A 54 -5.30 -6.49 0.31
C GLN A 54 -4.09 -7.35 0.67
N TRP A 55 -2.91 -6.98 0.17
CA TRP A 55 -1.66 -7.66 0.51
C TRP A 55 -0.53 -6.64 0.54
N GLY A 56 0.67 -7.07 0.94
CA GLY A 56 1.83 -6.21 0.99
C GLY A 56 1.97 -5.40 2.27
N SER A 57 2.84 -4.41 2.24
CA SER A 57 3.27 -3.67 3.44
C SER A 57 2.18 -2.79 4.06
N LEU A 58 1.14 -2.43 3.32
CA LEU A 58 0.04 -1.64 3.88
C LEU A 58 -0.81 -2.42 4.90
N LEU A 59 -0.70 -3.75 4.90
CA LEU A 59 -1.35 -4.60 5.91
C LEU A 59 -0.72 -4.49 7.28
N ASP A 60 0.55 -4.12 7.35
CA ASP A 60 1.31 -4.08 8.59
C ASP A 60 2.06 -2.76 8.68
N ARG A 61 1.58 -1.90 9.58
CA ARG A 61 2.17 -0.56 9.79
C ARG A 61 3.68 -0.64 10.05
N SER A 62 4.15 -1.68 10.75
CA SER A 62 5.57 -1.85 11.06
C SER A 62 6.43 -2.14 9.83
N LYS A 63 5.83 -2.64 8.75
CA LYS A 63 6.52 -2.94 7.49
C LYS A 63 6.38 -1.84 6.45
N PHE A 64 5.52 -0.86 6.71
CA PHE A 64 5.31 0.25 5.78
C PHE A 64 6.52 1.19 5.80
N SER A 65 6.99 1.58 4.64
CA SER A 65 8.15 2.45 4.48
C SER A 65 7.88 3.56 3.47
N ALA A 66 8.85 4.46 3.30
CA ALA A 66 8.77 5.55 2.33
C ALA A 66 8.67 5.07 0.88
N ILE A 67 9.06 3.82 0.60
CA ILE A 67 9.02 3.23 -0.75
C ILE A 67 7.91 2.18 -0.91
N SER A 68 7.03 2.06 0.07
CA SER A 68 5.94 1.09 0.00
C SER A 68 4.90 1.46 -1.06
N ASP A 69 4.33 0.43 -1.67
CA ASP A 69 3.29 0.53 -2.69
C ASP A 69 1.92 0.21 -2.10
N ILE A 70 0.88 0.54 -2.85
CA ILE A 70 -0.48 0.04 -2.57
C ILE A 70 -0.66 -1.25 -3.37
N ASP A 71 -0.84 -2.36 -2.67
CA ASP A 71 -0.92 -3.70 -3.27
C ASP A 71 -2.33 -4.26 -3.17
N ILE A 72 -2.93 -4.56 -4.31
CA ILE A 72 -4.31 -5.06 -4.43
C ILE A 72 -4.31 -6.28 -5.34
N ALA A 73 -5.06 -7.30 -4.97
CA ALA A 73 -5.32 -8.45 -5.83
C ALA A 73 -6.82 -8.52 -6.13
N VAL A 74 -7.17 -8.62 -7.40
CA VAL A 74 -8.56 -8.72 -7.85
C VAL A 74 -8.86 -10.08 -8.43
N VAL A 75 -10.08 -10.57 -8.21
CA VAL A 75 -10.62 -11.79 -8.81
C VAL A 75 -11.83 -11.42 -9.64
N GLY A 76 -11.93 -11.98 -10.83
CA GLY A 76 -13.07 -11.75 -11.71
C GLY A 76 -12.90 -10.60 -12.70
N ILE A 77 -11.71 -10.04 -12.82
CA ILE A 77 -11.37 -9.03 -13.83
C ILE A 77 -10.36 -9.65 -14.78
N LYS A 78 -10.83 -10.41 -15.76
CA LYS A 78 -9.97 -11.21 -16.65
C LYS A 78 -9.67 -10.54 -17.99
N ASP A 79 -10.54 -9.66 -18.44
CA ASP A 79 -10.38 -8.94 -19.69
C ASP A 79 -9.23 -7.92 -19.61
N ALA A 80 -8.32 -7.95 -20.57
CA ALA A 80 -7.13 -7.13 -20.57
C ALA A 80 -7.46 -5.62 -20.66
N ARG A 81 -8.43 -5.24 -21.49
CA ARG A 81 -8.85 -3.83 -21.62
C ARG A 81 -9.45 -3.32 -20.33
N LYS A 82 -10.30 -4.13 -19.74
CA LYS A 82 -10.94 -3.81 -18.46
C LYS A 82 -9.90 -3.65 -17.37
N TYR A 83 -8.92 -4.55 -17.31
CA TYR A 83 -7.82 -4.48 -16.36
C TYR A 83 -6.98 -3.22 -16.52
N PHE A 84 -6.57 -2.88 -17.75
CA PHE A 84 -5.77 -1.66 -17.99
C PHE A 84 -6.55 -0.40 -17.69
N HIS A 85 -7.85 -0.37 -17.98
CA HIS A 85 -8.72 0.74 -17.63
C HIS A 85 -8.81 0.92 -16.10
N LEU A 86 -8.97 -0.18 -15.39
CA LEU A 86 -8.99 -0.22 -13.93
C LEU A 86 -7.66 0.33 -13.36
N LEU A 87 -6.55 -0.15 -13.88
CA LEU A 87 -5.22 0.26 -13.44
C LEU A 87 -5.01 1.76 -13.62
N LYS A 88 -5.40 2.30 -14.76
CA LYS A 88 -5.31 3.73 -15.03
C LYS A 88 -6.16 4.55 -14.06
N LYS A 89 -7.40 4.14 -13.83
CA LYS A 89 -8.30 4.82 -12.89
C LYS A 89 -7.75 4.77 -11.47
N ALA A 90 -7.17 3.66 -11.07
CA ALA A 90 -6.54 3.53 -9.76
C ALA A 90 -5.36 4.49 -9.61
N GLN A 91 -4.49 4.56 -10.61
CA GLN A 91 -3.34 5.46 -10.60
C GLN A 91 -3.75 6.94 -10.52
N ASP A 92 -4.90 7.30 -11.09
CA ASP A 92 -5.42 8.66 -11.03
C ASP A 92 -5.94 9.05 -9.64
N LEU A 93 -6.18 8.08 -8.76
CA LEU A 93 -6.71 8.30 -7.41
C LEU A 93 -5.63 8.43 -6.34
N THR A 94 -4.37 8.25 -6.70
CA THR A 94 -3.29 8.24 -5.71
C THR A 94 -1.97 8.69 -6.32
N ASP A 95 -1.12 9.26 -5.48
CA ASP A 95 0.27 9.58 -5.84
C ASP A 95 1.22 8.41 -5.50
N PHE A 96 0.72 7.40 -4.79
CA PHE A 96 1.53 6.21 -4.46
C PHE A 96 1.61 5.29 -5.67
N PRO A 97 2.71 4.53 -5.80
CA PRO A 97 2.74 3.41 -6.73
C PRO A 97 1.64 2.40 -6.39
N VAL A 98 0.94 1.93 -7.40
CA VAL A 98 -0.15 0.96 -7.24
C VAL A 98 0.21 -0.30 -7.99
N ASP A 99 0.16 -1.43 -7.30
CA ASP A 99 0.33 -2.75 -7.89
C ASP A 99 -0.99 -3.51 -7.75
N ILE A 100 -1.71 -3.65 -8.86
CA ILE A 100 -2.97 -4.39 -8.91
C ILE A 100 -2.75 -5.62 -9.76
N ILE A 101 -2.86 -6.78 -9.15
CA ILE A 101 -2.68 -8.06 -9.84
C ILE A 101 -4.01 -8.76 -10.07
N GLN A 102 -4.08 -9.47 -11.19
CA GLN A 102 -5.18 -10.38 -11.52
C GLN A 102 -4.85 -11.73 -10.90
N LEU A 103 -5.52 -12.10 -9.82
CA LEU A 103 -5.16 -13.27 -9.01
C LEU A 103 -5.19 -14.57 -9.83
N GLU A 104 -6.07 -14.66 -10.82
CA GLU A 104 -6.17 -15.83 -11.70
C GLU A 104 -4.99 -15.98 -12.66
N LYS A 105 -4.24 -14.90 -12.90
CA LYS A 105 -3.18 -14.88 -13.94
C LYS A 105 -1.77 -14.94 -13.41
N ILE A 106 -1.57 -14.89 -12.10
CA ILE A 106 -0.24 -14.95 -11.50
C ILE A 106 0.20 -16.38 -11.25
N HIS A 107 1.49 -16.56 -10.97
CA HIS A 107 2.05 -17.87 -10.66
C HIS A 107 1.33 -18.50 -9.45
N PRO A 108 0.99 -19.79 -9.47
CA PRO A 108 0.26 -20.45 -8.38
C PRO A 108 0.89 -20.28 -7.00
N LEU A 109 2.19 -20.30 -6.88
CA LEU A 109 2.89 -20.10 -5.60
C LEU A 109 2.66 -18.70 -5.05
N HIS A 110 2.68 -17.68 -5.92
CA HIS A 110 2.40 -16.30 -5.53
C HIS A 110 0.94 -16.13 -5.11
N ARG A 111 0.04 -16.74 -5.87
CA ARG A 111 -1.40 -16.74 -5.54
C ARG A 111 -1.64 -17.34 -4.17
N GLU A 112 -1.05 -18.50 -3.90
CA GLU A 112 -1.18 -19.17 -2.61
C GLU A 112 -0.69 -18.30 -1.46
N MET A 113 0.44 -17.61 -1.65
CA MET A 113 0.99 -16.70 -0.66
C MET A 113 0.02 -15.55 -0.36
N ILE A 114 -0.57 -14.95 -1.39
CA ILE A 114 -1.53 -13.85 -1.22
C ILE A 114 -2.78 -14.33 -0.52
N LEU A 115 -3.31 -15.49 -0.88
CA LEU A 115 -4.49 -16.06 -0.22
C LEU A 115 -4.23 -16.40 1.24
N LYS A 116 -3.00 -16.77 1.58
CA LYS A 116 -2.61 -17.12 2.95
C LYS A 116 -2.34 -15.89 3.82
N LYS A 117 -1.62 -14.90 3.29
CA LYS A 117 -1.15 -13.74 4.06
C LYS A 117 -1.99 -12.50 3.84
N GLY A 118 -2.70 -12.39 2.74
CA GLY A 118 -3.55 -11.26 2.42
C GLY A 118 -4.88 -11.32 3.17
N ILE A 119 -5.62 -10.23 3.10
CA ILE A 119 -6.94 -10.11 3.71
C ILE A 119 -7.97 -9.92 2.61
N GLU A 120 -9.01 -10.76 2.59
CA GLU A 120 -10.15 -10.56 1.71
C GLU A 120 -10.96 -9.37 2.23
N ILE A 121 -11.02 -8.30 1.45
CA ILE A 121 -11.71 -7.07 1.85
C ILE A 121 -13.07 -6.91 1.17
N TYR A 122 -13.32 -7.64 0.10
CA TYR A 122 -14.57 -7.58 -0.64
C TYR A 122 -14.87 -8.94 -1.27
N ARG A 123 -16.15 -9.31 -1.21
CA ARG A 123 -16.71 -10.50 -1.87
C ARG A 123 -18.10 -10.12 -2.41
N LYS A 124 -18.27 -10.31 -3.69
CA LYS A 124 -19.54 -10.09 -4.37
C LYS A 124 -20.67 -11.02 -3.86
#